data_46d6662a535fc7cf0733d4b5f3ae3919
#
_entry.id   46d6662a535fc7cf0733d4b5f3ae3919
#
_cell.length_a   1.000
_cell.length_b   1.000
_cell.length_c   1.000
_cell.angle_alpha   90.00
_cell.angle_beta   90.00
_cell.angle_gamma   90.00
#
_symmetry.space_group_name_H-M   'P 1'
#
loop_
_entity.id
_entity.type
_entity.pdbx_description
1 polymer ?
#
loop_
_entity_poly.entity_id
_entity_poly.type
_entity_poly.pdbx_seq_one_letter_code
_entity_poly.pdbx_strand_id
1 'polypeptide(L)'
;MIEASASGRNANLHFIYFDLPTWMLKLKKRAWFFPLYLVFWQWGAYRIAAAYHRVHQFDAVYHITFSTIRFGSFMGRLRIPFIVGPIAGGERAPFRLRKSMPIKCKMKELLRDFGIVFQRYSPLTRSALSAADRIYVTTSSSLLLISSKWHYKTLVQLSIAICGSETQTNRRELLKSPRFVFAGRLVYWKGVHFAIRALAEARKSLSSATLTLIGCGPDEPQLRDLAIEYKVADAVEFTGQLPRQQLVNSFSSYTAFVFPSLHDSGGSVVLEALQKGVPVICLDLGGPGVMVNASCGIVVSTSGADETKIVAEIAGAMISLAQMPAKESELLSSGAIARANELSWTALTERVTQR
;
A
#
# COMPACT_ATOMS: atom_id res chain seq x y z
N MET A 1 13.31 -4.69 -21.11
CA MET A 1 12.67 -5.69 -20.19
C MET A 1 11.15 -5.73 -20.34
N ILE A 2 10.45 -4.57 -20.39
CA ILE A 2 8.97 -4.53 -20.57
C ILE A 2 8.58 -4.99 -21.99
N GLU A 3 9.29 -4.57 -23.03
CA GLU A 3 9.05 -4.99 -24.42
C GLU A 3 9.27 -6.49 -24.63
N ALA A 4 10.33 -7.04 -24.03
CA ALA A 4 10.63 -8.48 -24.13
C ALA A 4 9.56 -9.37 -23.44
N SER A 5 8.86 -8.88 -22.43
CA SER A 5 7.75 -9.60 -21.78
C SER A 5 6.41 -9.41 -22.49
N ALA A 6 6.25 -8.33 -23.27
CA ALA A 6 5.01 -8.02 -23.98
C ALA A 6 4.98 -8.56 -25.43
N SER A 7 6.13 -8.69 -26.07
CA SER A 7 6.25 -9.10 -27.47
C SER A 7 5.77 -10.53 -27.79
N GLY A 8 5.51 -11.34 -26.77
CA GLY A 8 4.95 -12.69 -26.94
C GLY A 8 3.44 -12.84 -26.71
N ARG A 9 2.72 -11.80 -26.24
CA ARG A 9 1.34 -11.97 -25.73
C ARG A 9 0.26 -11.01 -26.29
N ASN A 10 0.62 -9.85 -26.87
CA ASN A 10 -0.39 -8.92 -27.40
C ASN A 10 0.12 -8.12 -28.60
N ALA A 11 -0.30 -8.51 -29.79
CA ALA A 11 0.00 -7.83 -31.06
C ALA A 11 -0.51 -6.38 -31.14
N ASN A 12 -1.42 -5.98 -30.22
CA ASN A 12 -2.09 -4.67 -30.20
C ASN A 12 -1.51 -3.69 -29.18
N LEU A 13 -0.36 -4.03 -28.51
CA LEU A 13 0.24 -3.16 -27.53
C LEU A 13 1.45 -2.40 -28.14
N HIS A 14 1.32 -1.07 -28.24
CA HIS A 14 2.36 -0.19 -28.77
C HIS A 14 2.96 0.68 -27.67
N PHE A 15 4.29 0.65 -27.54
CA PHE A 15 5.02 1.47 -26.58
C PHE A 15 5.56 2.71 -27.25
N ILE A 16 5.26 3.88 -26.71
CA ILE A 16 5.78 5.16 -27.15
C ILE A 16 6.68 5.71 -26.05
N TYR A 17 7.96 5.85 -26.33
CA TYR A 17 8.94 6.38 -25.39
C TYR A 17 9.14 7.87 -25.59
N PHE A 18 9.08 8.61 -24.51
CA PHE A 18 9.35 10.04 -24.49
C PHE A 18 10.13 10.42 -23.24
N ASP A 19 11.15 11.23 -23.42
CA ASP A 19 11.78 11.95 -22.32
C ASP A 19 12.22 13.35 -22.78
N LEU A 20 12.52 14.20 -21.80
CA LEU A 20 12.99 15.56 -22.04
C LEU A 20 14.48 15.56 -22.42
N PRO A 21 15.01 16.66 -23.00
CA PRO A 21 16.41 16.77 -23.39
C PRO A 21 17.38 16.41 -22.25
N THR A 22 18.53 15.87 -22.61
CA THR A 22 19.53 15.33 -21.67
C THR A 22 19.99 16.31 -20.60
N TRP A 23 20.04 17.61 -20.88
CA TRP A 23 20.36 18.62 -19.87
C TRP A 23 19.30 18.72 -18.77
N MET A 24 18.02 18.59 -19.11
CA MET A 24 16.92 18.53 -18.12
C MET A 24 16.96 17.24 -17.31
N LEU A 25 17.36 16.11 -17.92
CA LEU A 25 17.58 14.86 -17.23
C LEU A 25 18.71 14.94 -16.18
N LYS A 26 19.77 15.71 -16.49
CA LYS A 26 20.84 15.99 -15.51
C LYS A 26 20.32 16.85 -14.35
N LEU A 27 19.51 17.86 -14.64
CA LEU A 27 18.95 18.77 -13.64
C LEU A 27 17.88 18.13 -12.77
N LYS A 28 17.13 17.14 -13.25
CA LYS A 28 16.09 16.44 -12.44
C LYS A 28 16.64 15.77 -11.18
N LYS A 29 17.95 15.50 -11.13
CA LYS A 29 18.61 14.99 -9.91
C LYS A 29 18.60 16.00 -8.76
N ARG A 30 18.40 17.30 -9.05
CA ARG A 30 18.28 18.36 -8.05
C ARG A 30 16.83 18.45 -7.56
N ALA A 31 16.61 18.33 -6.27
CA ALA A 31 15.27 18.27 -5.66
C ALA A 31 14.37 19.47 -6.04
N TRP A 32 14.92 20.66 -6.16
CA TRP A 32 14.17 21.87 -6.53
C TRP A 32 13.69 21.89 -7.99
N PHE A 33 14.41 21.24 -8.92
CA PHE A 33 14.06 21.19 -10.33
C PHE A 33 13.10 20.06 -10.68
N PHE A 34 13.06 19.00 -9.85
CA PHE A 34 12.23 17.83 -10.11
C PHE A 34 10.74 18.13 -10.35
N PRO A 35 10.07 19.03 -9.59
CA PRO A 35 8.69 19.43 -9.88
C PRO A 35 8.50 20.06 -11.26
N LEU A 36 9.40 20.96 -11.67
CA LEU A 36 9.37 21.61 -12.99
C LEU A 36 9.59 20.60 -14.11
N TYR A 37 10.56 19.70 -13.93
CA TYR A 37 10.78 18.60 -14.86
C TYR A 37 9.51 17.80 -15.09
N LEU A 38 8.77 17.44 -14.04
CA LEU A 38 7.53 16.67 -14.17
C LEU A 38 6.44 17.42 -14.93
N VAL A 39 6.30 18.72 -14.73
CA VAL A 39 5.32 19.54 -15.47
C VAL A 39 5.69 19.60 -16.97
N PHE A 40 6.96 19.83 -17.30
CA PHE A 40 7.43 19.84 -18.69
C PHE A 40 7.30 18.47 -19.35
N TRP A 41 7.57 17.40 -18.59
CA TRP A 41 7.40 16.04 -19.08
C TRP A 41 5.93 15.74 -19.39
N GLN A 42 5.01 16.11 -18.50
CA GLN A 42 3.56 15.95 -18.71
C GLN A 42 3.09 16.71 -19.97
N TRP A 43 3.62 17.92 -20.18
CA TRP A 43 3.30 18.70 -21.35
C TRP A 43 3.81 18.04 -22.64
N GLY A 44 5.07 17.59 -22.65
CA GLY A 44 5.66 16.88 -23.78
C GLY A 44 4.92 15.56 -24.10
N ALA A 45 4.60 14.77 -23.09
CA ALA A 45 3.81 13.56 -23.23
C ALA A 45 2.43 13.83 -23.85
N TYR A 46 1.76 14.91 -23.41
CA TYR A 46 0.50 15.37 -24.04
C TYR A 46 0.68 15.71 -25.53
N ARG A 47 1.74 16.43 -25.90
CA ARG A 47 1.97 16.78 -27.31
C ARG A 47 2.15 15.56 -28.21
N ILE A 48 2.86 14.56 -27.72
CA ILE A 48 3.03 13.29 -28.43
C ILE A 48 1.69 12.55 -28.51
N ALA A 49 0.98 12.41 -27.39
CA ALA A 49 -0.34 11.78 -27.38
C ALA A 49 -1.32 12.48 -28.33
N ALA A 50 -1.30 13.81 -28.40
CA ALA A 50 -2.12 14.58 -29.33
C ALA A 50 -1.75 14.34 -30.79
N ALA A 51 -0.47 14.20 -31.13
CA ALA A 51 -0.04 13.85 -32.49
C ALA A 51 -0.51 12.43 -32.89
N TYR A 52 -0.36 11.47 -31.99
CA TYR A 52 -0.83 10.10 -32.23
C TYR A 52 -2.36 10.02 -32.29
N HIS A 53 -3.08 10.74 -31.45
CA HIS A 53 -4.56 10.77 -31.48
C HIS A 53 -5.12 11.28 -32.81
N ARG A 54 -4.46 12.23 -33.49
CA ARG A 54 -4.87 12.70 -34.82
C ARG A 54 -4.86 11.59 -35.87
N VAL A 55 -3.99 10.60 -35.73
CA VAL A 55 -3.83 9.49 -36.67
C VAL A 55 -4.67 8.28 -36.25
N HIS A 56 -4.63 7.92 -34.95
CA HIS A 56 -5.19 6.67 -34.45
C HIS A 56 -6.54 6.81 -33.76
N GLN A 57 -7.03 8.03 -33.51
CA GLN A 57 -8.35 8.34 -32.93
C GLN A 57 -8.65 7.51 -31.67
N PHE A 58 -7.89 7.75 -30.59
CA PHE A 58 -8.09 7.05 -29.31
C PHE A 58 -9.50 7.25 -28.75
N ASP A 59 -10.11 6.19 -28.22
CA ASP A 59 -11.43 6.20 -27.59
C ASP A 59 -11.40 6.80 -26.17
N ALA A 60 -10.30 6.63 -25.45
CA ALA A 60 -10.13 7.15 -24.09
C ALA A 60 -8.63 7.33 -23.75
N VAL A 61 -8.36 8.12 -22.72
CA VAL A 61 -7.02 8.26 -22.16
C VAL A 61 -7.02 8.02 -20.65
N TYR A 62 -6.09 7.18 -20.20
CA TYR A 62 -5.85 6.86 -18.80
C TYR A 62 -4.55 7.48 -18.33
N HIS A 63 -4.61 8.28 -17.26
CA HIS A 63 -3.43 8.82 -16.60
C HIS A 63 -3.16 8.06 -15.30
N ILE A 64 -2.23 7.11 -15.34
CA ILE A 64 -1.85 6.25 -14.20
C ILE A 64 -0.47 6.59 -13.60
N THR A 65 0.23 7.55 -14.15
CA THR A 65 1.64 7.84 -13.83
C THR A 65 1.81 8.43 -12.42
N PHE A 66 2.85 7.97 -11.71
CA PHE A 66 3.34 8.46 -10.40
C PHE A 66 2.39 8.28 -9.21
N SER A 67 1.23 7.66 -9.35
CA SER A 67 0.23 7.55 -8.28
C SER A 67 -0.06 8.88 -7.56
N THR A 68 0.26 10.02 -8.18
CA THR A 68 0.03 11.38 -7.65
C THR A 68 -0.35 12.32 -8.77
N ILE A 69 -1.29 13.21 -8.50
CA ILE A 69 -1.75 14.24 -9.44
C ILE A 69 -1.20 15.65 -9.10
N ARG A 70 -0.25 15.71 -8.16
CA ARG A 70 0.32 16.99 -7.66
C ARG A 70 0.82 17.91 -8.77
N PHE A 71 1.35 17.34 -9.85
CA PHE A 71 1.91 18.08 -10.97
C PHE A 71 0.95 18.19 -12.15
N GLY A 72 -0.32 17.86 -11.94
CA GLY A 72 -1.37 17.94 -12.95
C GLY A 72 -1.27 16.88 -14.03
N SER A 73 -2.09 17.06 -15.06
CA SER A 73 -2.06 16.34 -16.32
C SER A 73 -2.65 17.22 -17.41
N PHE A 74 -2.09 17.17 -18.59
CA PHE A 74 -2.62 17.90 -19.75
C PHE A 74 -3.46 17.00 -20.67
N MET A 75 -3.63 15.73 -20.33
CA MET A 75 -4.33 14.75 -21.18
C MET A 75 -5.82 15.08 -21.41
N GLY A 76 -6.48 15.74 -20.45
CA GLY A 76 -7.85 16.22 -20.66
C GLY A 76 -8.04 17.22 -21.82
N ARG A 77 -6.95 17.77 -22.38
CA ARG A 77 -7.00 18.61 -23.58
C ARG A 77 -7.20 17.82 -24.88
N LEU A 78 -7.11 16.50 -24.83
CA LEU A 78 -7.43 15.63 -25.98
C LEU A 78 -8.91 15.63 -26.29
N ARG A 79 -9.79 16.06 -25.37
CA ARG A 79 -11.25 16.12 -25.50
C ARG A 79 -11.90 14.78 -25.82
N ILE A 80 -11.33 13.73 -25.29
CA ILE A 80 -11.86 12.36 -25.26
C ILE A 80 -12.03 11.92 -23.82
N PRO A 81 -12.77 10.85 -23.52
CA PRO A 81 -12.92 10.32 -22.18
C PRO A 81 -11.58 10.25 -21.44
N PHE A 82 -11.47 11.00 -20.34
CA PHE A 82 -10.23 11.14 -19.57
C PHE A 82 -10.39 10.57 -18.18
N ILE A 83 -9.60 9.55 -17.87
CA ILE A 83 -9.62 8.82 -16.61
C ILE A 83 -8.30 9.07 -15.89
N VAL A 84 -8.38 9.41 -14.60
CA VAL A 84 -7.21 9.72 -13.75
C VAL A 84 -7.14 8.78 -12.57
N GLY A 85 -5.96 8.24 -12.32
CA GLY A 85 -5.67 7.45 -11.11
C GLY A 85 -5.23 6.01 -11.39
N PRO A 86 -5.08 5.22 -10.33
CA PRO A 86 -5.41 5.52 -8.93
C PRO A 86 -4.45 6.52 -8.27
N ILE A 87 -5.02 7.58 -7.67
CA ILE A 87 -4.27 8.61 -6.96
C ILE A 87 -4.04 8.17 -5.51
N ALA A 88 -2.79 8.22 -5.07
CA ALA A 88 -2.35 7.92 -3.71
C ALA A 88 -1.79 9.16 -3.02
N GLY A 89 -1.45 9.03 -1.74
CA GLY A 89 -0.71 10.04 -0.99
C GLY A 89 -1.56 10.88 -0.05
N GLY A 90 -2.85 10.53 0.11
CA GLY A 90 -3.74 11.13 1.11
C GLY A 90 -3.66 10.47 2.49
N GLU A 91 -2.93 9.37 2.60
CA GLU A 91 -2.76 8.62 3.84
C GLU A 91 -1.96 9.45 4.86
N ARG A 92 -2.47 9.52 6.08
CA ARG A 92 -1.87 10.24 7.20
C ARG A 92 -1.82 9.36 8.43
N ALA A 93 -0.72 9.43 9.17
CA ALA A 93 -0.69 8.86 10.52
C ALA A 93 -1.66 9.66 11.42
N PRO A 94 -2.60 9.03 12.14
CA PRO A 94 -3.45 9.73 13.07
C PRO A 94 -2.64 10.49 14.13
N PHE A 95 -3.05 11.72 14.47
CA PHE A 95 -2.29 12.58 15.36
C PHE A 95 -1.98 11.93 16.72
N ARG A 96 -2.95 11.19 17.29
CA ARG A 96 -2.80 10.48 18.57
C ARG A 96 -1.77 9.35 18.53
N LEU A 97 -1.48 8.82 17.33
CA LEU A 97 -0.48 7.76 17.10
C LEU A 97 0.90 8.32 16.71
N ARG A 98 1.12 9.62 16.90
CA ARG A 98 2.42 10.29 16.65
C ARG A 98 3.19 10.58 17.94
N LYS A 99 2.70 10.15 19.11
CA LYS A 99 3.27 10.52 20.41
C LYS A 99 4.71 10.02 20.55
N SER A 100 4.95 8.76 20.29
CA SER A 100 6.27 8.12 20.40
C SER A 100 7.16 8.35 19.17
N MET A 101 6.68 9.05 18.14
CA MET A 101 7.47 9.38 16.96
C MET A 101 8.71 10.21 17.28
N PRO A 102 9.89 9.88 16.72
CA PRO A 102 11.04 10.77 16.73
C PRO A 102 10.70 12.14 16.12
N ILE A 103 11.29 13.21 16.65
CA ILE A 103 11.02 14.60 16.22
C ILE A 103 11.18 14.77 14.71
N LYS A 104 12.22 14.17 14.11
CA LYS A 104 12.45 14.18 12.65
C LYS A 104 11.28 13.56 11.87
N CYS A 105 10.65 12.51 12.42
CA CYS A 105 9.49 11.87 11.80
C CYS A 105 8.23 12.73 11.96
N LYS A 106 8.02 13.34 13.13
CA LYS A 106 6.91 14.30 13.35
C LYS A 106 6.97 15.46 12.36
N MET A 107 8.16 16.01 12.14
CA MET A 107 8.38 17.08 11.15
C MET A 107 8.02 16.64 9.73
N LYS A 108 8.43 15.42 9.34
CA LYS A 108 8.07 14.86 8.01
C LYS A 108 6.57 14.68 7.87
N GLU A 109 5.88 14.18 8.90
CA GLU A 109 4.43 14.04 8.90
C GLU A 109 3.72 15.40 8.80
N LEU A 110 4.22 16.42 9.51
CA LEU A 110 3.68 17.78 9.41
C LEU A 110 3.83 18.35 7.99
N LEU A 111 5.01 18.21 7.38
CA LEU A 111 5.25 18.60 5.99
C LEU A 111 4.37 17.83 5.01
N ARG A 112 4.10 16.55 5.27
CA ARG A 112 3.18 15.72 4.50
C ARG A 112 1.75 16.27 4.60
N ASP A 113 1.27 16.58 5.80
CA ASP A 113 -0.06 17.14 6.03
C ASP A 113 -0.23 18.47 5.27
N PHE A 114 0.76 19.36 5.31
CA PHE A 114 0.78 20.58 4.51
C PHE A 114 0.77 20.28 3.00
N GLY A 115 1.57 19.31 2.56
CA GLY A 115 1.62 18.88 1.16
C GLY A 115 0.28 18.38 0.62
N ILE A 116 -0.50 17.68 1.44
CA ILE A 116 -1.86 17.21 1.11
C ILE A 116 -2.80 18.40 0.90
N VAL A 117 -2.80 19.35 1.83
CA VAL A 117 -3.63 20.57 1.73
C VAL A 117 -3.23 21.38 0.50
N PHE A 118 -1.93 21.64 0.30
CA PHE A 118 -1.43 22.39 -0.84
C PHE A 118 -1.82 21.74 -2.18
N GLN A 119 -1.68 20.42 -2.29
CA GLN A 119 -2.04 19.68 -3.50
C GLN A 119 -3.52 19.85 -3.86
N ARG A 120 -4.42 19.83 -2.88
CA ARG A 120 -5.86 20.00 -3.08
C ARG A 120 -6.22 21.34 -3.73
N TYR A 121 -5.46 22.39 -3.44
CA TYR A 121 -5.69 23.73 -3.96
C TYR A 121 -4.82 24.10 -5.16
N SER A 122 -3.88 23.25 -5.56
CA SER A 122 -3.00 23.48 -6.71
C SER A 122 -3.80 23.67 -8.01
N PRO A 123 -3.56 24.76 -8.78
CA PRO A 123 -4.24 24.98 -10.06
C PRO A 123 -4.04 23.83 -11.06
N LEU A 124 -2.84 23.25 -11.11
CA LEU A 124 -2.53 22.13 -12.00
C LEU A 124 -3.35 20.88 -11.63
N THR A 125 -3.40 20.55 -10.34
CA THR A 125 -4.24 19.46 -9.83
C THR A 125 -5.70 19.70 -10.15
N ARG A 126 -6.20 20.89 -9.85
CA ARG A 126 -7.60 21.26 -10.09
C ARG A 126 -7.98 21.22 -11.58
N SER A 127 -7.09 21.69 -12.46
CA SER A 127 -7.30 21.63 -13.91
C SER A 127 -7.41 20.19 -14.39
N ALA A 128 -6.51 19.30 -13.98
CA ALA A 128 -6.54 17.89 -14.36
C ALA A 128 -7.81 17.18 -13.84
N LEU A 129 -8.15 17.39 -12.56
CA LEU A 129 -9.32 16.77 -11.94
C LEU A 129 -10.64 17.31 -12.48
N SER A 130 -10.70 18.59 -12.87
CA SER A 130 -11.92 19.14 -13.51
C SER A 130 -12.16 18.54 -14.89
N ALA A 131 -11.10 18.33 -15.66
CA ALA A 131 -11.15 17.75 -17.00
C ALA A 131 -11.40 16.23 -17.00
N ALA A 132 -11.16 15.54 -15.90
CA ALA A 132 -11.37 14.10 -15.82
C ALA A 132 -12.87 13.74 -15.79
N ASP A 133 -13.25 12.72 -16.53
CA ASP A 133 -14.59 12.11 -16.48
C ASP A 133 -14.73 11.18 -15.29
N ARG A 134 -13.65 10.44 -14.95
CA ARG A 134 -13.56 9.56 -13.77
C ARG A 134 -12.24 9.76 -13.04
N ILE A 135 -12.31 9.65 -11.73
CA ILE A 135 -11.17 9.76 -10.84
C ILE A 135 -11.12 8.50 -9.98
N TYR A 136 -9.99 7.81 -9.98
CA TYR A 136 -9.75 6.73 -9.04
C TYR A 136 -8.77 7.18 -7.97
N VAL A 137 -9.05 6.84 -6.71
CA VAL A 137 -8.16 7.05 -5.57
C VAL A 137 -7.85 5.72 -4.90
N THR A 138 -6.65 5.55 -4.39
CA THR A 138 -6.21 4.25 -3.82
C THR A 138 -6.96 3.87 -2.55
N THR A 139 -7.29 4.86 -1.72
CA THR A 139 -7.90 4.65 -0.40
C THR A 139 -8.91 5.76 -0.11
N SER A 140 -9.79 5.53 0.86
CA SER A 140 -10.72 6.56 1.35
C SER A 140 -9.98 7.79 1.89
N SER A 141 -8.79 7.61 2.49
CA SER A 141 -7.95 8.74 2.93
C SER A 141 -7.47 9.60 1.77
N SER A 142 -7.26 9.03 0.60
CA SER A 142 -6.85 9.77 -0.60
C SER A 142 -7.95 10.67 -1.16
N LEU A 143 -9.22 10.51 -0.73
CA LEU A 143 -10.30 11.48 -1.01
C LEU A 143 -9.97 12.88 -0.47
N LEU A 144 -9.14 12.99 0.57
CA LEU A 144 -8.69 14.29 1.10
C LEU A 144 -7.93 15.14 0.07
N LEU A 145 -7.32 14.51 -0.93
CA LEU A 145 -6.64 15.18 -2.04
C LEU A 145 -7.63 15.78 -3.05
N ILE A 146 -8.85 15.28 -3.06
CA ILE A 146 -9.89 15.63 -4.02
C ILE A 146 -10.87 16.61 -3.40
N SER A 147 -11.19 17.68 -4.12
CA SER A 147 -12.25 18.60 -3.68
C SER A 147 -13.60 17.89 -3.68
N SER A 148 -14.43 18.14 -2.65
CA SER A 148 -15.75 17.51 -2.48
C SER A 148 -16.66 17.66 -3.73
N LYS A 149 -16.51 18.74 -4.48
CA LYS A 149 -17.23 18.96 -5.74
C LYS A 149 -16.98 17.90 -6.83
N TRP A 150 -15.94 17.08 -6.72
CA TRP A 150 -15.61 16.00 -7.67
C TRP A 150 -15.81 14.60 -7.07
N HIS A 151 -16.29 14.49 -5.81
CA HIS A 151 -16.50 13.18 -5.19
C HIS A 151 -17.53 12.33 -5.95
N TYR A 152 -18.50 12.95 -6.65
CA TYR A 152 -19.50 12.24 -7.44
C TYR A 152 -18.93 11.40 -8.59
N LYS A 153 -17.73 11.76 -9.08
CA LYS A 153 -17.01 11.03 -10.14
C LYS A 153 -15.73 10.34 -9.61
N THR A 154 -15.58 10.24 -8.30
CA THR A 154 -14.40 9.64 -7.66
C THR A 154 -14.76 8.29 -7.05
N LEU A 155 -13.98 7.27 -7.39
CA LEU A 155 -14.13 5.90 -6.90
C LEU A 155 -12.87 5.46 -6.16
N VAL A 156 -13.03 4.67 -5.10
CA VAL A 156 -11.90 4.06 -4.39
C VAL A 156 -11.50 2.77 -5.11
N GLN A 157 -10.27 2.70 -5.58
CA GLN A 157 -9.72 1.56 -6.28
C GLN A 157 -8.24 1.41 -5.96
N LEU A 158 -7.86 0.28 -5.39
CA LEU A 158 -6.46 -0.01 -5.09
C LEU A 158 -5.58 0.11 -6.35
N SER A 159 -4.37 0.62 -6.17
CA SER A 159 -3.37 0.74 -7.24
C SER A 159 -2.51 -0.50 -7.42
N ILE A 160 -2.71 -1.49 -6.59
CA ILE A 160 -1.99 -2.76 -6.61
C ILE A 160 -2.98 -3.91 -6.62
N ALA A 161 -2.56 -5.00 -7.23
CA ALA A 161 -3.27 -6.26 -7.27
C ALA A 161 -2.25 -7.40 -7.33
N ILE A 162 -2.71 -8.62 -7.17
CA ILE A 162 -1.87 -9.81 -7.27
C ILE A 162 -2.11 -10.53 -8.59
N CYS A 163 -1.09 -11.17 -9.13
CA CYS A 163 -1.30 -12.11 -10.24
C CYS A 163 -2.07 -13.31 -9.70
N GLY A 164 -3.08 -13.78 -10.47
CA GLY A 164 -4.00 -14.83 -10.09
C GLY A 164 -3.30 -16.02 -9.43
N SER A 165 -3.95 -16.57 -8.43
CA SER A 165 -3.38 -17.56 -7.55
C SER A 165 -3.22 -18.91 -8.22
N GLU A 166 -2.07 -19.54 -8.01
CA GLU A 166 -2.04 -20.97 -7.86
C GLU A 166 -2.92 -21.32 -6.64
N THR A 167 -4.00 -22.03 -6.87
CA THR A 167 -4.89 -22.56 -5.84
C THR A 167 -4.19 -23.69 -5.07
N GLN A 168 -3.15 -23.35 -4.32
CA GLN A 168 -2.61 -24.26 -3.34
C GLN A 168 -3.30 -23.98 -2.00
N THR A 169 -4.36 -24.73 -1.74
CA THR A 169 -4.88 -24.96 -0.39
C THR A 169 -3.85 -25.81 0.36
N ASN A 170 -2.72 -25.21 0.73
CA ASN A 170 -1.85 -25.87 1.69
C ASN A 170 -2.61 -25.85 3.01
N ARG A 171 -3.06 -27.05 3.39
CA ARG A 171 -3.68 -27.29 4.69
C ARG A 171 -2.74 -26.72 5.76
N ARG A 172 -3.19 -25.69 6.45
CA ARG A 172 -2.38 -25.02 7.46
C ARG A 172 -2.25 -25.97 8.65
N GLU A 173 -1.07 -26.55 8.84
CA GLU A 173 -0.77 -27.29 10.07
C GLU A 173 -0.88 -26.32 11.24
N LEU A 174 -1.60 -26.75 12.28
CA LEU A 174 -1.66 -26.01 13.55
C LEU A 174 -0.24 -25.94 14.11
N LEU A 175 0.33 -24.75 14.10
CA LEU A 175 1.67 -24.53 14.64
C LEU A 175 1.66 -24.81 16.14
N LYS A 176 2.62 -25.61 16.61
CA LYS A 176 2.80 -25.92 18.04
C LYS A 176 3.01 -24.68 18.91
N SER A 177 3.55 -23.64 18.32
CA SER A 177 3.80 -22.34 18.97
C SER A 177 3.35 -21.21 18.05
N PRO A 178 2.68 -20.15 18.56
CA PRO A 178 2.25 -19.02 17.75
C PRO A 178 3.45 -18.26 17.18
N ARG A 179 3.49 -18.12 15.85
CA ARG A 179 4.54 -17.41 15.13
C ARG A 179 3.93 -16.29 14.32
N PHE A 180 4.32 -15.07 14.63
CA PHE A 180 3.88 -13.88 13.91
C PHE A 180 4.99 -13.37 13.01
N VAL A 181 4.62 -12.69 11.92
CA VAL A 181 5.58 -12.11 10.99
C VAL A 181 5.17 -10.70 10.60
N PHE A 182 6.17 -9.85 10.46
CA PHE A 182 6.10 -8.58 9.75
C PHE A 182 7.07 -8.64 8.57
N ALA A 183 6.69 -8.09 7.42
CA ALA A 183 7.59 -7.97 6.28
C ALA A 183 7.48 -6.58 5.66
N GLY A 184 8.62 -5.92 5.49
CA GLY A 184 8.68 -4.60 4.90
C GLY A 184 9.87 -3.77 5.38
N ARG A 185 9.95 -2.55 4.90
CA ARG A 185 11.00 -1.63 5.31
C ARG A 185 10.84 -1.25 6.79
N LEU A 186 11.92 -1.36 7.56
CA LEU A 186 11.93 -1.01 8.99
C LEU A 186 12.04 0.51 9.15
N VAL A 187 10.89 1.17 9.05
CA VAL A 187 10.73 2.62 9.17
C VAL A 187 9.51 2.91 10.04
N TYR A 188 9.55 4.01 10.75
CA TYR A 188 8.57 4.35 11.78
C TYR A 188 7.11 4.19 11.32
N TRP A 189 6.76 4.72 10.15
CA TRP A 189 5.37 4.69 9.67
C TRP A 189 4.85 3.30 9.30
N LYS A 190 5.72 2.28 9.25
CA LYS A 190 5.29 0.88 9.09
C LYS A 190 4.81 0.24 10.40
N GLY A 191 4.94 0.95 11.53
CA GLY A 191 4.33 0.56 12.80
C GLY A 191 4.96 -0.65 13.48
N VAL A 192 6.19 -1.05 13.12
CA VAL A 192 6.88 -2.24 13.68
C VAL A 192 6.98 -2.15 15.21
N HIS A 193 7.16 -0.94 15.75
CA HIS A 193 7.19 -0.69 17.19
C HIS A 193 5.86 -1.09 17.88
N PHE A 194 4.71 -0.98 17.21
CA PHE A 194 3.44 -1.49 17.75
C PHE A 194 3.43 -3.02 17.78
N ALA A 195 3.97 -3.68 16.74
CA ALA A 195 4.03 -5.13 16.69
C ALA A 195 4.91 -5.72 17.81
N ILE A 196 6.08 -5.10 18.09
CA ILE A 196 6.96 -5.51 19.19
C ILE A 196 6.27 -5.34 20.54
N ARG A 197 5.67 -4.18 20.79
CA ARG A 197 4.94 -3.89 22.04
C ARG A 197 3.74 -4.82 22.21
N ALA A 198 3.01 -5.11 21.13
CA ALA A 198 1.89 -6.04 21.13
C ALA A 198 2.33 -7.48 21.38
N LEU A 199 3.49 -7.90 20.87
CA LEU A 199 4.06 -9.21 21.21
C LEU A 199 4.34 -9.32 22.72
N ALA A 200 4.92 -8.28 23.32
CA ALA A 200 5.18 -8.28 24.77
C ALA A 200 3.90 -8.44 25.59
N GLU A 201 2.83 -7.77 25.16
CA GLU A 201 1.52 -7.90 25.79
C GLU A 201 0.89 -9.29 25.56
N ALA A 202 0.96 -9.79 24.33
CA ALA A 202 0.43 -11.10 23.95
C ALA A 202 1.15 -12.25 24.68
N ARG A 203 2.46 -12.14 24.91
CA ARG A 203 3.26 -13.15 25.62
C ARG A 203 2.87 -13.36 27.08
N LYS A 204 2.10 -12.46 27.68
CA LYS A 204 1.51 -12.70 29.00
C LYS A 204 0.54 -13.90 29.00
N SER A 205 -0.13 -14.14 27.86
CA SER A 205 -1.05 -15.29 27.66
C SER A 205 -0.48 -16.37 26.74
N LEU A 206 0.49 -16.02 25.89
CA LEU A 206 1.12 -16.87 24.87
C LEU A 206 2.65 -16.86 25.07
N SER A 207 3.16 -17.47 26.13
CA SER A 207 4.58 -17.38 26.52
C SER A 207 5.57 -17.82 25.43
N SER A 208 5.17 -18.74 24.54
CA SER A 208 5.97 -19.25 23.41
C SER A 208 5.82 -18.45 22.11
N ALA A 209 5.03 -17.36 22.11
CA ALA A 209 4.82 -16.56 20.89
C ALA A 209 6.11 -15.86 20.44
N THR A 210 6.33 -15.85 19.15
CA THR A 210 7.49 -15.18 18.50
C THR A 210 7.06 -14.24 17.39
N LEU A 211 7.92 -13.27 17.07
CA LEU A 211 7.73 -12.30 15.99
C LEU A 211 8.97 -12.26 15.11
N THR A 212 8.83 -12.61 13.85
CA THR A 212 9.91 -12.48 12.84
C THR A 212 9.73 -11.17 12.08
N LEU A 213 10.76 -10.34 12.04
CA LEU A 213 10.81 -9.07 11.32
C LEU A 213 11.66 -9.23 10.07
N ILE A 214 11.00 -9.29 8.90
CA ILE A 214 11.64 -9.49 7.60
C ILE A 214 11.77 -8.14 6.91
N GLY A 215 13.01 -7.73 6.65
CA GLY A 215 13.33 -6.47 5.99
C GLY A 215 14.44 -5.71 6.71
N CYS A 216 14.79 -4.56 6.18
CA CYS A 216 15.79 -3.68 6.76
C CYS A 216 15.32 -2.22 6.71
N GLY A 217 15.95 -1.38 7.51
CA GLY A 217 15.63 0.05 7.52
C GLY A 217 16.38 0.81 8.61
N PRO A 218 16.33 2.15 8.54
CA PRO A 218 17.10 3.00 9.47
C PRO A 218 16.64 2.90 10.92
N ASP A 219 15.44 2.37 11.19
CA ASP A 219 14.89 2.30 12.53
C ASP A 219 15.18 0.94 13.22
N GLU A 220 15.91 0.03 12.55
CA GLU A 220 16.25 -1.28 13.12
C GLU A 220 16.96 -1.20 14.47
N PRO A 221 17.97 -0.33 14.68
CA PRO A 221 18.62 -0.22 16.00
C PRO A 221 17.61 0.10 17.11
N GLN A 222 16.75 1.10 16.90
CA GLN A 222 15.73 1.51 17.86
C GLN A 222 14.69 0.40 18.12
N LEU A 223 14.38 -0.41 17.11
CA LEU A 223 13.46 -1.55 17.27
C LEU A 223 14.09 -2.68 18.08
N ARG A 224 15.42 -2.90 17.98
CA ARG A 224 16.15 -3.84 18.83
C ARG A 224 16.20 -3.37 20.28
N ASP A 225 16.48 -2.08 20.51
CA ASP A 225 16.44 -1.48 21.84
C ASP A 225 15.04 -1.60 22.46
N LEU A 226 14.00 -1.37 21.67
CA LEU A 226 12.61 -1.53 22.10
C LEU A 226 12.29 -2.99 22.50
N ALA A 227 12.79 -3.97 21.78
CA ALA A 227 12.58 -5.38 22.11
C ALA A 227 13.27 -5.75 23.46
N ILE A 228 14.42 -5.15 23.76
CA ILE A 228 15.11 -5.29 25.05
C ILE A 228 14.29 -4.61 26.16
N GLU A 229 13.87 -3.36 25.95
CA GLU A 229 13.06 -2.58 26.90
C GLU A 229 11.78 -3.34 27.32
N TYR A 230 11.09 -3.93 26.35
CA TYR A 230 9.87 -4.71 26.58
C TYR A 230 10.12 -6.17 26.95
N LYS A 231 11.39 -6.59 27.17
CA LYS A 231 11.80 -7.94 27.59
C LYS A 231 11.32 -9.05 26.66
N VAL A 232 11.37 -8.81 25.36
CA VAL A 232 10.98 -9.78 24.30
C VAL A 232 12.08 -9.97 23.24
N ALA A 233 13.31 -9.54 23.54
CA ALA A 233 14.42 -9.68 22.60
C ALA A 233 14.72 -11.15 22.22
N ASP A 234 14.43 -12.10 23.11
CA ASP A 234 14.51 -13.55 22.89
C ASP A 234 13.45 -14.08 21.90
N ALA A 235 12.37 -13.35 21.73
CA ALA A 235 11.21 -13.72 20.91
C ALA A 235 11.06 -12.89 19.64
N VAL A 236 11.92 -11.90 19.41
CA VAL A 236 11.90 -11.07 18.19
C VAL A 236 13.13 -11.39 17.34
N GLU A 237 12.88 -11.94 16.17
CA GLU A 237 13.93 -12.28 15.19
C GLU A 237 14.00 -11.20 14.10
N PHE A 238 15.18 -10.68 13.80
CA PHE A 238 15.45 -9.77 12.69
C PHE A 238 16.23 -10.52 11.61
N THR A 239 15.58 -10.88 10.49
CA THR A 239 16.18 -11.71 9.45
C THR A 239 16.94 -10.91 8.39
N GLY A 240 16.78 -9.57 8.39
CA GLY A 240 17.20 -8.75 7.25
C GLY A 240 16.29 -8.94 6.04
N GLN A 241 16.74 -8.49 4.87
CA GLN A 241 15.96 -8.57 3.63
C GLN A 241 16.05 -9.98 3.03
N LEU A 242 14.90 -10.58 2.75
CA LEU A 242 14.81 -11.85 2.01
C LEU A 242 14.48 -11.61 0.53
N PRO A 243 14.96 -12.48 -0.38
CA PRO A 243 14.47 -12.54 -1.75
C PRO A 243 12.95 -12.76 -1.77
N ARG A 244 12.24 -12.11 -2.71
CA ARG A 244 10.77 -12.13 -2.76
C ARG A 244 10.18 -13.54 -2.72
N GLN A 245 10.75 -14.47 -3.49
CA GLN A 245 10.26 -15.85 -3.54
C GLN A 245 10.38 -16.55 -2.18
N GLN A 246 11.48 -16.35 -1.46
CA GLN A 246 11.67 -16.90 -0.12
C GLN A 246 10.69 -16.30 0.89
N LEU A 247 10.48 -14.99 0.84
CA LEU A 247 9.48 -14.31 1.65
C LEU A 247 8.09 -14.91 1.41
N VAL A 248 7.64 -14.98 0.16
CA VAL A 248 6.29 -15.48 -0.18
C VAL A 248 6.12 -16.94 0.27
N ASN A 249 7.16 -17.77 0.10
CA ASN A 249 7.11 -19.18 0.53
C ASN A 249 7.11 -19.33 2.06
N SER A 250 7.72 -18.39 2.79
CA SER A 250 7.77 -18.46 4.26
C SER A 250 6.43 -18.15 4.94
N PHE A 251 5.51 -17.45 4.28
CA PHE A 251 4.27 -17.01 4.91
C PHE A 251 3.47 -18.16 5.53
N SER A 252 3.36 -19.30 4.87
CA SER A 252 2.61 -20.47 5.37
C SER A 252 3.09 -20.99 6.74
N SER A 253 4.30 -20.63 7.18
CA SER A 253 4.85 -21.04 8.47
C SER A 253 4.50 -20.09 9.63
N TYR A 254 3.64 -19.10 9.41
CA TYR A 254 3.25 -18.12 10.42
C TYR A 254 1.77 -18.16 10.77
N THR A 255 1.46 -17.86 12.03
CA THR A 255 0.08 -17.78 12.55
C THR A 255 -0.68 -16.60 11.96
N ALA A 256 -0.04 -15.44 11.88
CA ALA A 256 -0.59 -14.26 11.26
C ALA A 256 0.51 -13.31 10.76
N PHE A 257 0.15 -12.52 9.76
CA PHE A 257 0.94 -11.40 9.28
C PHE A 257 0.50 -10.12 10.00
N VAL A 258 1.40 -9.48 10.75
CA VAL A 258 1.12 -8.28 11.54
C VAL A 258 1.67 -7.05 10.80
N PHE A 259 0.79 -6.20 10.29
CA PHE A 259 1.16 -5.05 9.46
C PHE A 259 0.49 -3.75 9.93
N PRO A 260 0.88 -3.20 11.08
CA PRO A 260 0.24 -2.05 11.71
C PRO A 260 0.73 -0.72 11.12
N SER A 261 0.77 -0.63 9.79
CA SER A 261 1.27 0.54 9.09
C SER A 261 0.37 1.76 9.29
N LEU A 262 0.97 2.89 9.66
CA LEU A 262 0.26 4.16 9.90
C LEU A 262 -0.14 4.87 8.61
N HIS A 263 0.61 4.65 7.54
CA HIS A 263 0.22 5.10 6.20
C HIS A 263 0.92 4.26 5.12
N ASP A 264 0.13 3.57 4.36
CA ASP A 264 0.58 2.80 3.21
C ASP A 264 -0.54 2.78 2.17
N SER A 265 -0.32 3.37 1.02
CA SER A 265 -1.34 3.41 -0.03
C SER A 265 -1.50 2.07 -0.76
N GLY A 266 -0.45 1.25 -0.72
CA GLY A 266 -0.38 -0.05 -1.37
C GLY A 266 -0.35 -1.19 -0.35
N GLY A 267 0.84 -1.67 -0.02
CA GLY A 267 1.02 -2.81 0.89
C GLY A 267 0.89 -4.14 0.15
N SER A 268 1.58 -4.30 -0.99
CA SER A 268 1.55 -5.54 -1.80
C SER A 268 1.84 -6.79 -0.99
N VAL A 269 2.68 -6.68 0.03
CA VAL A 269 3.01 -7.78 0.95
C VAL A 269 1.78 -8.31 1.71
N VAL A 270 0.76 -7.47 1.94
CA VAL A 270 -0.53 -7.91 2.52
C VAL A 270 -1.23 -8.89 1.57
N LEU A 271 -1.28 -8.56 0.27
CA LEU A 271 -1.86 -9.46 -0.74
C LEU A 271 -1.06 -10.77 -0.86
N GLU A 272 0.26 -10.70 -0.76
CA GLU A 272 1.15 -11.87 -0.79
C GLU A 272 0.88 -12.79 0.42
N ALA A 273 0.66 -12.24 1.61
CA ALA A 273 0.28 -13.00 2.80
C ALA A 273 -1.12 -13.63 2.66
N LEU A 274 -2.11 -12.85 2.20
CA LEU A 274 -3.48 -13.35 1.94
C LEU A 274 -3.49 -14.45 0.90
N GLN A 275 -2.69 -14.36 -0.17
CA GLN A 275 -2.58 -15.38 -1.21
C GLN A 275 -2.07 -16.74 -0.65
N LYS A 276 -1.25 -16.69 0.39
CA LYS A 276 -0.77 -17.89 1.10
C LYS A 276 -1.69 -18.35 2.24
N GLY A 277 -2.90 -17.81 2.31
CA GLY A 277 -3.89 -18.16 3.33
C GLY A 277 -3.51 -17.69 4.74
N VAL A 278 -2.61 -16.70 4.87
CA VAL A 278 -2.20 -16.18 6.17
C VAL A 278 -3.07 -14.99 6.55
N PRO A 279 -3.81 -15.05 7.67
CA PRO A 279 -4.63 -13.94 8.11
C PRO A 279 -3.77 -12.75 8.50
N VAL A 280 -4.31 -11.55 8.25
CA VAL A 280 -3.59 -10.31 8.45
C VAL A 280 -4.18 -9.54 9.62
N ILE A 281 -3.32 -9.01 10.50
CA ILE A 281 -3.65 -8.01 11.52
C ILE A 281 -3.13 -6.66 11.00
N CYS A 282 -4.02 -5.71 10.76
CA CYS A 282 -3.65 -4.37 10.29
C CYS A 282 -4.48 -3.29 10.96
N LEU A 283 -4.11 -2.03 10.76
CA LEU A 283 -4.93 -0.88 11.14
C LEU A 283 -5.96 -0.57 10.04
N ASP A 284 -7.05 0.12 10.42
CA ASP A 284 -8.07 0.64 9.48
C ASP A 284 -7.54 1.81 8.61
N LEU A 285 -6.26 1.80 8.30
CA LEU A 285 -5.53 2.86 7.58
C LEU A 285 -4.99 2.37 6.24
N GLY A 286 -5.03 3.27 5.26
CA GLY A 286 -4.40 3.07 3.95
C GLY A 286 -4.94 1.89 3.15
N GLY A 287 -4.09 1.32 2.31
CA GLY A 287 -4.39 0.13 1.50
C GLY A 287 -4.69 -1.13 2.31
N PRO A 288 -3.89 -1.46 3.35
CA PRO A 288 -4.18 -2.60 4.22
C PRO A 288 -5.59 -2.61 4.80
N GLY A 289 -6.07 -1.44 5.29
CA GLY A 289 -7.44 -1.30 5.81
C GLY A 289 -8.55 -1.47 4.76
N VAL A 290 -8.23 -1.35 3.47
CA VAL A 290 -9.16 -1.64 2.35
C VAL A 290 -9.08 -3.12 1.93
N MET A 291 -7.89 -3.72 2.02
CA MET A 291 -7.66 -5.10 1.59
C MET A 291 -8.23 -6.12 2.56
N VAL A 292 -8.05 -5.87 3.85
CA VAL A 292 -8.41 -6.82 4.92
C VAL A 292 -9.84 -6.59 5.39
N ASN A 293 -10.56 -7.68 5.64
CA ASN A 293 -11.88 -7.70 6.25
C ASN A 293 -11.99 -8.90 7.20
N ALA A 294 -13.14 -9.07 7.84
CA ALA A 294 -13.37 -10.13 8.82
C ALA A 294 -13.22 -11.56 8.28
N SER A 295 -13.31 -11.77 6.95
CA SER A 295 -13.12 -13.10 6.34
C SER A 295 -11.67 -13.48 6.17
N CYS A 296 -10.72 -12.55 6.33
CA CYS A 296 -9.30 -12.76 6.00
C CYS A 296 -8.33 -12.20 7.04
N GLY A 297 -8.83 -11.64 8.14
CA GLY A 297 -7.98 -11.09 9.18
C GLY A 297 -8.71 -10.18 10.15
N ILE A 298 -7.95 -9.41 10.92
CA ILE A 298 -8.48 -8.50 11.94
C ILE A 298 -8.01 -7.08 11.62
N VAL A 299 -8.96 -6.17 11.47
CA VAL A 299 -8.71 -4.74 11.26
C VAL A 299 -8.90 -4.01 12.58
N VAL A 300 -7.82 -3.47 13.11
CA VAL A 300 -7.80 -2.69 14.35
C VAL A 300 -8.19 -1.25 14.07
N SER A 301 -9.21 -0.75 14.77
CA SER A 301 -9.69 0.61 14.56
C SER A 301 -8.80 1.66 15.22
N THR A 302 -8.46 2.69 14.46
CA THR A 302 -7.70 3.84 14.95
C THR A 302 -8.59 4.98 15.45
N SER A 303 -9.92 4.85 15.32
CA SER A 303 -10.86 5.88 15.71
C SER A 303 -10.84 6.13 17.21
N GLY A 304 -10.41 7.34 17.62
CA GLY A 304 -10.29 7.71 19.03
C GLY A 304 -9.21 6.97 19.82
N ALA A 305 -8.46 6.06 19.19
CA ALA A 305 -7.41 5.28 19.84
C ALA A 305 -6.11 6.07 20.02
N ASP A 306 -5.42 5.81 21.11
CA ASP A 306 -4.03 6.16 21.33
C ASP A 306 -3.12 4.94 21.10
N GLU A 307 -1.81 5.13 21.23
CA GLU A 307 -0.83 4.05 21.01
C GLU A 307 -1.04 2.87 21.96
N THR A 308 -1.43 3.12 23.21
CA THR A 308 -1.64 2.06 24.23
C THR A 308 -2.81 1.18 23.83
N LYS A 309 -3.93 1.79 23.41
CA LYS A 309 -5.10 1.06 22.94
C LYS A 309 -4.79 0.26 21.67
N ILE A 310 -4.07 0.84 20.71
CA ILE A 310 -3.64 0.13 19.48
C ILE A 310 -2.80 -1.09 19.81
N VAL A 311 -1.82 -0.96 20.73
CA VAL A 311 -0.98 -2.07 21.17
C VAL A 311 -1.83 -3.19 21.80
N ALA A 312 -2.76 -2.83 22.69
CA ALA A 312 -3.63 -3.79 23.35
C ALA A 312 -4.56 -4.52 22.34
N GLU A 313 -5.12 -3.80 21.37
CA GLU A 313 -6.00 -4.41 20.36
C GLU A 313 -5.21 -5.31 19.38
N ILE A 314 -3.98 -4.93 18.97
CA ILE A 314 -3.11 -5.81 18.18
C ILE A 314 -2.74 -7.06 18.97
N ALA A 315 -2.42 -6.93 20.26
CA ALA A 315 -2.11 -8.07 21.14
C ALA A 315 -3.33 -9.00 21.28
N GLY A 316 -4.51 -8.44 21.51
CA GLY A 316 -5.76 -9.19 21.53
C GLY A 316 -6.03 -9.95 20.22
N ALA A 317 -5.77 -9.30 19.07
CA ALA A 317 -5.87 -9.95 17.77
C ALA A 317 -4.86 -11.10 17.61
N MET A 318 -3.61 -10.92 18.05
CA MET A 318 -2.59 -11.98 18.07
C MET A 318 -3.04 -13.17 18.91
N ILE A 319 -3.58 -12.93 20.11
CA ILE A 319 -4.09 -13.97 21.03
C ILE A 319 -5.28 -14.70 20.38
N SER A 320 -6.24 -13.96 19.85
CA SER A 320 -7.43 -14.52 19.21
C SER A 320 -7.07 -15.45 18.04
N LEU A 321 -6.16 -15.04 17.15
CA LEU A 321 -5.72 -15.86 16.02
C LEU A 321 -4.88 -17.08 16.45
N ALA A 322 -4.12 -16.96 17.53
CA ALA A 322 -3.30 -18.06 18.06
C ALA A 322 -4.13 -19.14 18.75
N GLN A 323 -5.22 -18.75 19.41
CA GLN A 323 -6.11 -19.64 20.16
C GLN A 323 -7.35 -20.07 19.36
N MET A 324 -7.44 -19.66 18.08
CA MET A 324 -8.57 -19.94 17.22
C MET A 324 -8.72 -21.45 16.96
N PRO A 325 -9.94 -22.01 17.09
CA PRO A 325 -10.19 -23.40 16.75
C PRO A 325 -9.79 -23.75 15.31
N ALA A 326 -9.33 -24.98 15.08
CA ALA A 326 -8.81 -25.41 13.78
C ALA A 326 -9.78 -25.13 12.62
N LYS A 327 -11.07 -25.44 12.79
CA LYS A 327 -12.10 -25.21 11.78
C LYS A 327 -12.26 -23.73 11.41
N GLU A 328 -12.23 -22.84 12.41
CA GLU A 328 -12.32 -21.40 12.19
C GLU A 328 -11.05 -20.86 11.51
N SER A 329 -9.88 -21.37 11.91
CA SER A 329 -8.59 -21.05 11.29
C SER A 329 -8.55 -21.47 9.82
N GLU A 330 -9.09 -22.62 9.45
CA GLU A 330 -9.22 -23.07 8.07
C GLU A 330 -10.17 -22.18 7.25
N LEU A 331 -11.29 -21.78 7.83
CA LEU A 331 -12.25 -20.85 7.20
C LEU A 331 -11.59 -19.49 6.95
N LEU A 332 -10.87 -18.96 7.94
CA LEU A 332 -10.17 -17.68 7.80
C LEU A 332 -9.05 -17.75 6.76
N SER A 333 -8.32 -18.85 6.70
CA SER A 333 -7.29 -19.09 5.68
C SER A 333 -7.89 -19.16 4.28
N SER A 334 -8.99 -19.87 4.11
CA SER A 334 -9.72 -19.95 2.82
C SER A 334 -10.28 -18.59 2.43
N GLY A 335 -10.82 -17.84 3.38
CA GLY A 335 -11.26 -16.46 3.19
C GLY A 335 -10.13 -15.51 2.77
N ALA A 336 -8.92 -15.70 3.31
CA ALA A 336 -7.75 -14.92 2.90
C ALA A 336 -7.38 -15.16 1.43
N ILE A 337 -7.38 -16.42 0.99
CA ILE A 337 -7.12 -16.77 -0.42
C ILE A 337 -8.23 -16.22 -1.33
N ALA A 338 -9.49 -16.37 -0.95
CA ALA A 338 -10.62 -15.82 -1.70
C ALA A 338 -10.49 -14.29 -1.85
N ARG A 339 -10.15 -13.59 -0.75
CA ARG A 339 -9.94 -12.16 -0.75
C ARG A 339 -8.78 -11.71 -1.65
N ALA A 340 -7.67 -12.46 -1.67
CA ALA A 340 -6.56 -12.19 -2.59
C ALA A 340 -7.00 -12.31 -4.06
N ASN A 341 -7.83 -13.30 -4.39
CA ASN A 341 -8.37 -13.50 -5.74
C ASN A 341 -9.31 -12.37 -6.18
N GLU A 342 -10.18 -11.87 -5.27
CA GLU A 342 -11.01 -10.69 -5.51
C GLU A 342 -10.18 -9.43 -5.81
N LEU A 343 -8.96 -9.36 -5.29
CA LEU A 343 -8.01 -8.26 -5.46
C LEU A 343 -6.93 -8.59 -6.51
N SER A 344 -7.22 -9.51 -7.44
CA SER A 344 -6.34 -9.85 -8.56
C SER A 344 -6.36 -8.80 -9.67
N TRP A 345 -5.32 -8.80 -10.51
CA TRP A 345 -5.25 -7.91 -11.69
C TRP A 345 -6.42 -8.14 -12.64
N THR A 346 -6.86 -9.41 -12.83
CA THR A 346 -8.02 -9.74 -13.66
C THR A 346 -9.28 -9.09 -13.12
N ALA A 347 -9.61 -9.30 -11.84
CA ALA A 347 -10.78 -8.70 -11.21
C ALA A 347 -10.72 -7.16 -11.17
N LEU A 348 -9.52 -6.58 -11.04
CA LEU A 348 -9.31 -5.13 -11.05
C LEU A 348 -9.57 -4.55 -12.45
N THR A 349 -9.02 -5.16 -13.49
CA THR A 349 -9.21 -4.70 -14.88
C THR A 349 -10.66 -4.80 -15.29
N GLU A 350 -11.35 -5.88 -14.98
CA GLU A 350 -12.78 -6.03 -15.25
C GLU A 350 -13.62 -4.90 -14.63
N ARG A 351 -13.36 -4.55 -13.36
CA ARG A 351 -14.07 -3.43 -12.69
C ARG A 351 -13.81 -2.08 -13.34
N VAL A 352 -12.65 -1.85 -13.94
CA VAL A 352 -12.30 -0.58 -14.58
C VAL A 352 -12.82 -0.51 -16.01
N THR A 353 -12.91 -1.62 -16.73
CA THR A 353 -13.33 -1.69 -18.12
C THR A 353 -14.85 -1.86 -18.32
N GLN A 354 -15.55 -2.52 -17.40
CA GLN A 354 -17.02 -2.72 -17.48
C GLN A 354 -17.86 -1.50 -17.12
N ARG A 355 -17.26 -0.35 -16.86
CA ARG A 355 -17.93 0.89 -16.49
C ARG A 355 -17.45 2.04 -17.37
#